data_88598524228f24a13bacdb0a875df9ff
#
_entry.id   88598524228f24a13bacdb0a875df9ff
#
_cell.length_a   1.000
_cell.length_b   1.000
_cell.length_c   1.000
_cell.angle_alpha   90.00
_cell.angle_beta   90.00
_cell.angle_gamma   90.00
#
_symmetry.space_group_name_H-M   'P 1'
#
loop_
_entity.id
_entity.type
_entity.pdbx_description
1 polymer ?
#
loop_
_entity_poly.entity_id
_entity_poly.type
_entity_poly.pdbx_seq_one_letter_code
_entity_poly.pdbx_strand_id
1 'polypeptide(L)'
;MWSRDGHPADDYLRDTIDGGELWLAEQGGEITGAMVVNHAANDGYKSVPWLVQAEPEQVAIVHAFGVSSRHQGKGLGSAMMREIIDRCRAAGDKVMRLDLIDLNRPAEKVYLKLGFVHCASVELYYEEVGWQFFHMFEQAL
;
A
#
# COMPACT_ATOMS: atom_id res chain seq x y z
N MET A 1 -7.09 12.40 -3.57
CA MET A 1 -5.78 13.03 -3.89
C MET A 1 -5.11 13.47 -2.61
N TRP A 2 -3.81 13.34 -2.53
CA TRP A 2 -3.05 13.80 -1.37
C TRP A 2 -2.97 15.32 -1.35
N SER A 3 -3.02 15.90 -0.16
CA SER A 3 -2.82 17.34 0.01
C SER A 3 -1.39 17.60 0.47
N ARG A 4 -0.93 18.85 0.31
CA ARG A 4 0.42 19.23 0.73
C ARG A 4 0.59 19.09 2.25
N ASP A 5 -0.45 19.37 3.00
CA ASP A 5 -0.40 19.39 4.47
C ASP A 5 -1.00 18.10 5.08
N GLY A 6 -1.30 17.11 4.24
CA GLY A 6 -1.87 15.86 4.68
C GLY A 6 -0.89 14.70 4.55
N HIS A 7 -1.40 13.48 4.64
CA HIS A 7 -0.60 12.28 4.46
C HIS A 7 -0.57 11.89 2.97
N PRO A 8 0.60 11.50 2.42
CA PRO A 8 1.90 11.48 3.08
C PRO A 8 2.54 12.86 3.18
N ALA A 9 3.33 13.08 4.23
CA ALA A 9 4.06 14.34 4.42
C ALA A 9 5.14 14.52 3.34
N ASP A 10 5.49 15.78 3.05
CA ASP A 10 6.49 16.11 2.03
C ASP A 10 7.84 15.43 2.29
N ASP A 11 8.30 15.38 3.56
CA ASP A 11 9.56 14.74 3.90
C ASP A 11 9.55 13.25 3.60
N TYR A 12 8.43 12.57 3.87
CA TYR A 12 8.27 11.16 3.58
C TYR A 12 8.32 10.90 2.06
N LEU A 13 7.64 11.73 1.27
CA LEU A 13 7.66 11.59 -0.18
C LEU A 13 9.06 11.79 -0.76
N ARG A 14 9.80 12.77 -0.23
CA ARG A 14 11.16 13.03 -0.67
C ARG A 14 12.08 11.84 -0.41
N ASP A 15 12.01 11.27 0.79
CA ASP A 15 12.82 10.12 1.16
C ASP A 15 12.50 8.90 0.29
N THR A 16 11.22 8.67 -0.01
CA THR A 16 10.83 7.53 -0.83
C THR A 16 11.23 7.69 -2.29
N ILE A 17 11.22 8.90 -2.82
CA ILE A 17 11.71 9.18 -4.18
C ILE A 17 13.20 8.85 -4.26
N ASP A 18 14.00 9.34 -3.31
CA ASP A 18 15.43 9.12 -3.27
C ASP A 18 15.78 7.63 -3.14
N GLY A 19 14.98 6.89 -2.39
CA GLY A 19 15.16 5.45 -2.21
C GLY A 19 14.64 4.60 -3.36
N GLY A 20 13.99 5.18 -4.36
CA GLY A 20 13.41 4.44 -5.48
C GLY A 20 12.17 3.65 -5.12
N GLU A 21 11.48 4.01 -4.05
CA GLU A 21 10.30 3.30 -3.54
C GLU A 21 8.98 3.86 -4.05
N LEU A 22 9.00 5.06 -4.61
CA LEU A 22 7.79 5.73 -5.11
C LEU A 22 7.53 5.33 -6.55
N TRP A 23 6.33 4.81 -6.79
CA TRP A 23 5.84 4.42 -8.11
C TRP A 23 4.75 5.40 -8.54
N LEU A 24 4.85 5.88 -9.76
CA LEU A 24 3.88 6.82 -10.32
C LEU A 24 3.19 6.20 -11.53
N ALA A 25 1.89 6.46 -11.66
CA ALA A 25 1.16 6.17 -12.88
C ALA A 25 0.98 7.47 -13.66
N GLU A 26 1.27 7.43 -14.94
CA GLU A 26 1.11 8.58 -15.82
C GLU A 26 0.18 8.23 -16.98
N GLN A 27 -0.59 9.21 -17.41
CA GLN A 27 -1.46 9.07 -18.57
C GLN A 27 -1.52 10.41 -19.29
N GLY A 28 -1.07 10.45 -20.55
CA GLY A 28 -1.06 11.68 -21.33
C GLY A 28 -0.20 12.79 -20.73
N GLY A 29 0.90 12.44 -20.07
CA GLY A 29 1.78 13.40 -19.41
C GLY A 29 1.31 13.86 -18.03
N GLU A 30 0.18 13.34 -17.56
CA GLU A 30 -0.39 13.69 -16.24
C GLU A 30 -0.19 12.54 -15.26
N ILE A 31 0.17 12.84 -14.01
CA ILE A 31 0.26 11.86 -12.95
C ILE A 31 -1.15 11.52 -12.48
N THR A 32 -1.55 10.26 -12.63
CA THR A 32 -2.89 9.80 -12.32
C THR A 32 -2.97 9.01 -11.02
N GLY A 33 -1.85 8.50 -10.54
CA GLY A 33 -1.80 7.77 -9.27
C GLY A 33 -0.38 7.64 -8.79
N ALA A 34 -0.24 7.27 -7.51
CA ALA A 34 1.05 7.07 -6.89
C ALA A 34 0.96 6.01 -5.79
N MET A 35 2.07 5.34 -5.54
CA MET A 35 2.15 4.26 -4.56
C MET A 35 3.57 4.17 -4.04
N VAL A 36 3.70 3.94 -2.73
CA VAL A 36 5.01 3.64 -2.12
C VAL A 36 5.04 2.17 -1.78
N VAL A 37 6.11 1.49 -2.19
CA VAL A 37 6.32 0.07 -1.90
C VAL A 37 7.74 -0.12 -1.41
N ASN A 38 7.90 -0.74 -0.25
CA ASN A 38 9.22 -1.01 0.34
C ASN A 38 9.16 -2.27 1.22
N HIS A 39 10.18 -2.48 2.04
CA HIS A 39 10.25 -3.61 2.97
C HIS A 39 10.13 -3.16 4.44
N ALA A 40 9.71 -1.93 4.69
CA ALA A 40 9.63 -1.35 6.03
C ALA A 40 8.18 -1.38 6.55
N ALA A 41 7.90 -2.30 7.47
CA ALA A 41 6.58 -2.43 8.07
C ALA A 41 6.47 -1.63 9.37
N ASN A 42 5.26 -1.15 9.67
CA ASN A 42 4.94 -0.63 11.00
C ASN A 42 5.20 -1.74 12.04
N ASP A 43 5.68 -1.35 13.22
CA ASP A 43 6.01 -2.32 14.28
C ASP A 43 4.84 -3.24 14.65
N GLY A 44 3.61 -2.76 14.54
CA GLY A 44 2.42 -3.56 14.82
C GLY A 44 2.22 -4.74 13.88
N TYR A 45 2.90 -4.77 12.73
CA TYR A 45 2.81 -5.90 11.80
C TYR A 45 3.38 -7.19 12.41
N LYS A 46 4.29 -7.08 13.35
CA LYS A 46 4.92 -8.24 14.00
C LYS A 46 3.94 -9.11 14.79
N SER A 47 2.85 -8.52 15.27
CA SER A 47 1.85 -9.23 16.06
C SER A 47 0.68 -9.77 15.25
N VAL A 48 0.67 -9.54 13.94
CA VAL A 48 -0.41 -10.02 13.08
C VAL A 48 -0.17 -11.51 12.73
N PRO A 49 -1.22 -12.34 12.79
CA PRO A 49 -1.08 -13.76 12.45
C PRO A 49 -1.06 -13.97 10.94
N TRP A 50 0.03 -13.56 10.30
CA TRP A 50 0.18 -13.69 8.85
C TRP A 50 0.18 -15.16 8.42
N LEU A 51 -0.43 -15.43 7.27
CA LEU A 51 -0.53 -16.78 6.72
C LEU A 51 0.75 -17.20 5.98
N VAL A 52 1.45 -16.24 5.39
CA VAL A 52 2.68 -16.51 4.63
C VAL A 52 3.89 -16.19 5.50
N GLN A 53 4.76 -17.17 5.69
CA GLN A 53 6.03 -16.96 6.39
C GLN A 53 7.07 -16.45 5.41
N ALA A 54 7.70 -15.33 5.74
CA ALA A 54 8.71 -14.71 4.88
C ALA A 54 9.65 -13.85 5.72
N GLU A 55 10.89 -13.74 5.27
CA GLU A 55 11.85 -12.83 5.87
C GLU A 55 11.51 -11.39 5.51
N PRO A 56 11.88 -10.39 6.34
CA PRO A 56 11.53 -8.99 6.06
C PRO A 56 11.87 -8.53 4.65
N GLU A 57 13.01 -8.94 4.11
CA GLU A 57 13.43 -8.57 2.76
C GLU A 57 12.63 -9.23 1.64
N GLN A 58 11.75 -10.17 1.99
CA GLN A 58 10.87 -10.87 1.04
C GLN A 58 9.42 -10.40 1.14
N VAL A 59 9.15 -9.39 1.97
CA VAL A 59 7.82 -8.85 2.20
C VAL A 59 7.72 -7.46 1.60
N ALA A 60 6.90 -7.31 0.57
CA ALA A 60 6.60 -6.00 -0.01
C ALA A 60 5.49 -5.35 0.82
N ILE A 61 5.73 -4.14 1.29
CA ILE A 61 4.76 -3.37 2.07
C ILE A 61 4.27 -2.20 1.22
N VAL A 62 2.96 -2.12 1.03
CA VAL A 62 2.34 -1.01 0.30
C VAL A 62 1.98 0.10 1.27
N HIS A 63 2.44 1.31 0.96
CA HIS A 63 2.12 2.52 1.72
C HIS A 63 1.53 3.56 0.79
N ALA A 64 0.72 4.46 1.35
CA ALA A 64 0.33 5.71 0.69
C ALA A 64 -0.14 5.54 -0.76
N PHE A 65 -0.97 4.54 -1.02
CA PHE A 65 -1.52 4.30 -2.35
C PHE A 65 -2.69 5.26 -2.60
N GLY A 66 -2.65 5.95 -3.73
CA GLY A 66 -3.70 6.88 -4.11
C GLY A 66 -3.84 7.04 -5.62
N VAL A 67 -5.06 7.31 -6.04
CA VAL A 67 -5.40 7.63 -7.43
C VAL A 67 -6.00 9.02 -7.45
N SER A 68 -5.61 9.84 -8.44
CA SER A 68 -6.16 11.17 -8.62
C SER A 68 -7.69 11.13 -8.65
N SER A 69 -8.34 12.10 -7.99
CA SER A 69 -9.81 12.17 -7.93
C SER A 69 -10.44 12.25 -9.33
N ARG A 70 -9.73 12.80 -10.30
CA ARG A 70 -10.19 12.91 -11.69
C ARG A 70 -10.19 11.56 -12.41
N HIS A 71 -9.47 10.57 -11.87
CA HIS A 71 -9.26 9.27 -12.51
C HIS A 71 -9.84 8.11 -11.71
N GLN A 72 -10.51 8.38 -10.60
CA GLN A 72 -11.14 7.35 -9.79
C GLN A 72 -12.33 6.73 -10.53
N GLY A 73 -12.64 5.47 -10.21
CA GLY A 73 -13.76 4.76 -10.80
C GLY A 73 -13.50 4.20 -12.19
N LYS A 74 -12.26 4.28 -12.71
CA LYS A 74 -11.90 3.79 -14.06
C LYS A 74 -11.03 2.55 -14.03
N GLY A 75 -10.90 1.90 -12.88
CA GLY A 75 -10.07 0.69 -12.74
C GLY A 75 -8.57 0.96 -12.69
N LEU A 76 -8.13 2.21 -12.61
CA LEU A 76 -6.71 2.55 -12.61
C LEU A 76 -6.01 2.03 -11.36
N GLY A 77 -6.64 2.13 -10.18
CA GLY A 77 -6.07 1.61 -8.94
C GLY A 77 -5.80 0.12 -9.01
N SER A 78 -6.76 -0.65 -9.54
CA SER A 78 -6.58 -2.09 -9.73
C SER A 78 -5.46 -2.40 -10.71
N ALA A 79 -5.38 -1.63 -11.81
CA ALA A 79 -4.32 -1.82 -12.81
C ALA A 79 -2.93 -1.52 -12.23
N MET A 80 -2.80 -0.45 -11.45
CA MET A 80 -1.55 -0.12 -10.76
C MET A 80 -1.14 -1.23 -9.81
N MET A 81 -2.09 -1.73 -9.02
CA MET A 81 -1.79 -2.76 -8.03
C MET A 81 -1.35 -4.06 -8.71
N ARG A 82 -2.00 -4.46 -9.81
CA ARG A 82 -1.57 -5.64 -10.59
C ARG A 82 -0.15 -5.49 -11.11
N GLU A 83 0.18 -4.33 -11.64
CA GLU A 83 1.53 -4.06 -12.14
C GLU A 83 2.57 -4.16 -11.03
N ILE A 84 2.29 -3.58 -9.87
CA ILE A 84 3.21 -3.61 -8.73
C ILE A 84 3.34 -5.03 -8.18
N ILE A 85 2.27 -5.78 -8.12
CA ILE A 85 2.30 -7.20 -7.70
C ILE A 85 3.25 -7.98 -8.61
N ASP A 86 3.12 -7.81 -9.93
CA ASP A 86 3.97 -8.50 -10.89
C ASP A 86 5.45 -8.11 -10.74
N ARG A 87 5.72 -6.83 -10.52
CA ARG A 87 7.10 -6.34 -10.32
C ARG A 87 7.71 -6.87 -9.03
N CYS A 88 6.96 -6.89 -7.94
CA CYS A 88 7.43 -7.43 -6.66
C CYS A 88 7.70 -8.92 -6.76
N ARG A 89 6.83 -9.65 -7.45
CA ARG A 89 7.03 -11.08 -7.69
C ARG A 89 8.32 -11.33 -8.49
N ALA A 90 8.54 -10.55 -9.53
CA ALA A 90 9.74 -10.67 -10.36
C ALA A 90 11.01 -10.29 -9.59
N ALA A 91 10.90 -9.41 -8.61
CA ALA A 91 12.03 -9.01 -7.76
C ALA A 91 12.35 -10.03 -6.66
N GLY A 92 11.54 -11.08 -6.50
CA GLY A 92 11.79 -12.14 -5.53
C GLY A 92 11.00 -12.01 -4.22
N ASP A 93 10.10 -11.06 -4.11
CA ASP A 93 9.22 -10.96 -2.94
C ASP A 93 8.27 -12.15 -2.90
N LYS A 94 8.03 -12.66 -1.70
CA LYS A 94 7.15 -13.82 -1.48
C LYS A 94 5.73 -13.44 -1.11
N VAL A 95 5.54 -12.26 -0.55
CA VAL A 95 4.25 -11.81 -0.07
C VAL A 95 4.19 -10.29 -0.11
N MET A 96 3.00 -9.78 -0.37
CA MET A 96 2.69 -8.34 -0.27
C MET A 96 1.72 -8.14 0.87
N ARG A 97 1.99 -7.15 1.73
CA ARG A 97 1.14 -6.82 2.88
C ARG A 97 0.79 -5.35 2.88
N LEU A 98 -0.39 -5.06 3.39
CA LEU A 98 -0.84 -3.69 3.55
C LEU A 98 -1.81 -3.57 4.72
N ASP A 99 -1.96 -2.37 5.20
CA ASP A 99 -3.00 -2.05 6.16
C ASP A 99 -4.00 -1.08 5.54
N LEU A 100 -5.23 -1.13 6.01
CA LEU A 100 -6.31 -0.30 5.53
C LEU A 100 -7.07 0.24 6.73
N ILE A 101 -7.18 1.56 6.82
CA ILE A 101 -7.91 2.19 7.91
C ILE A 101 -9.39 1.75 7.89
N ASP A 102 -9.95 1.55 9.07
CA ASP A 102 -11.34 1.15 9.19
C ASP A 102 -12.26 2.14 8.46
N LEU A 103 -13.37 1.63 7.95
CA LEU A 103 -14.39 2.36 7.20
C LEU A 103 -14.05 2.69 5.74
N ASN A 104 -12.87 2.35 5.24
CA ASN A 104 -12.56 2.52 3.82
C ASN A 104 -13.06 1.31 3.01
N ARG A 105 -14.36 1.17 2.93
CA ARG A 105 -15.01 0.04 2.26
C ARG A 105 -14.70 -0.09 0.76
N PRO A 106 -14.65 1.00 -0.02
CA PRO A 106 -14.31 0.89 -1.44
C PRO A 106 -12.93 0.27 -1.68
N ALA A 107 -11.92 0.66 -0.89
CA ALA A 107 -10.58 0.10 -1.01
C ALA A 107 -10.55 -1.37 -0.58
N GLU A 108 -11.27 -1.73 0.48
CA GLU A 108 -11.37 -3.11 0.93
C GLU A 108 -11.88 -4.02 -0.18
N LYS A 109 -12.94 -3.61 -0.88
CA LYS A 109 -13.49 -4.37 -2.00
C LYS A 109 -12.48 -4.58 -3.12
N VAL A 110 -11.70 -3.54 -3.43
CA VAL A 110 -10.65 -3.64 -4.46
C VAL A 110 -9.59 -4.66 -4.06
N TYR A 111 -9.11 -4.60 -2.83
CA TYR A 111 -8.09 -5.53 -2.36
C TYR A 111 -8.57 -6.98 -2.34
N LEU A 112 -9.77 -7.22 -1.83
CA LEU A 112 -10.36 -8.56 -1.84
C LEU A 112 -10.50 -9.10 -3.27
N LYS A 113 -10.93 -8.25 -4.19
CA LYS A 113 -11.09 -8.63 -5.60
C LYS A 113 -9.76 -8.97 -6.26
N LEU A 114 -8.68 -8.33 -5.84
CA LEU A 114 -7.34 -8.59 -6.35
C LEU A 114 -6.68 -9.83 -5.73
N GLY A 115 -7.33 -10.46 -4.76
CA GLY A 115 -6.84 -11.69 -4.15
C GLY A 115 -6.18 -11.50 -2.79
N PHE A 116 -6.21 -10.30 -2.21
CA PHE A 116 -5.74 -10.08 -0.85
C PHE A 116 -6.67 -10.76 0.15
N VAL A 117 -6.08 -11.28 1.22
CA VAL A 117 -6.79 -11.97 2.30
C VAL A 117 -6.72 -11.14 3.56
N HIS A 118 -7.85 -10.96 4.22
CA HIS A 118 -7.91 -10.28 5.51
C HIS A 118 -7.35 -11.21 6.60
N CYS A 119 -6.29 -10.78 7.28
CA CYS A 119 -5.61 -11.60 8.28
C CYS A 119 -6.00 -11.24 9.71
N ALA A 120 -6.20 -9.97 10.00
CA ALA A 120 -6.56 -9.50 11.33
C ALA A 120 -6.97 -8.03 11.27
N SER A 121 -7.54 -7.54 12.37
CA SER A 121 -7.82 -6.12 12.56
C SER A 121 -7.16 -5.72 13.86
N VAL A 122 -6.28 -4.73 13.83
CA VAL A 122 -5.45 -4.34 14.96
C VAL A 122 -5.33 -2.82 15.05
N GLU A 123 -4.94 -2.32 16.21
CA GLU A 123 -4.60 -0.91 16.35
C GLU A 123 -3.14 -0.72 15.96
N LEU A 124 -2.88 0.27 15.10
CA LEU A 124 -1.54 0.67 14.71
C LEU A 124 -1.36 2.16 15.03
N TYR A 125 -0.13 2.54 15.34
CA TYR A 125 0.24 3.93 15.53
C TYR A 125 0.97 4.44 14.29
N TYR A 126 0.47 5.55 13.75
CA TYR A 126 1.13 6.35 12.74
C TYR A 126 1.18 7.79 13.22
N GLU A 127 2.30 8.45 13.04
CA GLU A 127 2.50 9.80 13.55
C GLU A 127 1.44 10.79 13.03
N GLU A 128 0.98 10.61 11.79
CA GLU A 128 0.02 11.49 11.14
C GLU A 128 -1.39 11.39 11.72
N VAL A 129 -1.78 10.22 12.24
CA VAL A 129 -3.15 9.96 12.67
C VAL A 129 -3.26 9.43 14.10
N GLY A 130 -2.13 9.12 14.76
CA GLY A 130 -2.12 8.49 16.09
C GLY A 130 -2.56 7.03 16.03
N TRP A 131 -3.12 6.54 17.13
CA TRP A 131 -3.65 5.17 17.21
C TRP A 131 -4.97 5.08 16.47
N GLN A 132 -5.06 4.19 15.49
CA GLN A 132 -6.28 3.93 14.74
C GLN A 132 -6.43 2.44 14.51
N PHE A 133 -7.63 2.01 14.19
CA PHE A 133 -7.94 0.62 13.88
C PHE A 133 -7.70 0.36 12.39
N PHE A 134 -6.91 -0.67 12.10
CA PHE A 134 -6.58 -1.03 10.72
C PHE A 134 -6.91 -2.49 10.45
N HIS A 135 -7.32 -2.76 9.22
CA HIS A 135 -7.51 -4.10 8.71
C HIS A 135 -6.25 -4.52 7.96
N MET A 136 -5.73 -5.69 8.28
CA MET A 136 -4.45 -6.18 7.78
C MET A 136 -4.69 -7.20 6.68
N PHE A 137 -4.09 -6.97 5.52
CA PHE A 137 -4.27 -7.81 4.35
C PHE A 137 -2.93 -8.32 3.84
N GLU A 138 -2.93 -9.53 3.25
CA GLU A 138 -1.76 -10.04 2.55
C GLU A 138 -2.16 -10.80 1.29
N GLN A 139 -1.20 -10.90 0.38
CA GLN A 139 -1.32 -11.71 -0.83
C GLN A 139 -0.02 -12.42 -1.09
N ALA A 140 -0.07 -13.75 -1.23
CA ALA A 140 1.09 -14.54 -1.65
C ALA A 140 1.47 -14.20 -3.09
N LEU A 141 2.75 -14.05 -3.35
CA LEU A 141 3.26 -13.68 -4.68
C LEU A 141 3.89 -14.86 -5.45
#